data_ec4097410be1fa1fb7a483babb73d53f
#
_entry.id   ec4097410be1fa1fb7a483babb73d53f
#
_cell.length_a   1.000
_cell.length_b   1.000
_cell.length_c   1.000
_cell.angle_alpha   90.00
_cell.angle_beta   90.00
_cell.angle_gamma   90.00
#
_symmetry.space_group_name_H-M   'P 1'
#
loop_
_entity.id
_entity.type
_entity.pdbx_description
1 polymer ?
#
loop_
_entity_poly.entity_id
_entity_poly.type
_entity_poly.pdbx_seq_one_letter_code
_entity_poly.pdbx_strand_id
1 'polypeptide(L)'
;MKKLFTLLAMFLTVLGIQAADRQNIRISTDNIDLVLQVGDNHRLYQVYLGNKLATDADFSHFNWKIKPGSDGSYGIRGLEAYPGSGGEDFFEPALAITHADGNLSTYLYYQGSEQKAVKGGTETIVRLADDQYADEVTLHYVAYAKENVIKTWSEICHKEKKSVTLWRYASGIFYFNADK
;
A
#
# COMPACT_ATOMS: atom_id res chain seq x y z
N MET A 1 11.40 -69.44 3.21
CA MET A 1 10.36 -68.39 3.12
C MET A 1 10.83 -67.19 3.90
N LYS A 2 11.42 -66.18 3.22
CA LYS A 2 11.92 -64.96 3.82
C LYS A 2 10.84 -63.88 3.73
N LYS A 3 10.34 -63.43 4.88
CA LYS A 3 9.38 -62.32 4.97
C LYS A 3 10.13 -60.99 4.85
N LEU A 4 9.91 -60.30 3.75
CA LEU A 4 10.44 -58.95 3.51
C LEU A 4 9.53 -57.95 4.21
N PHE A 5 10.03 -57.31 5.26
CA PHE A 5 9.35 -56.20 5.92
C PHE A 5 9.73 -54.90 5.20
N THR A 6 8.79 -54.36 4.43
CA THR A 6 8.95 -53.05 3.79
C THR A 6 8.51 -51.99 4.78
N LEU A 7 9.49 -51.24 5.34
CA LEU A 7 9.26 -50.09 6.21
C LEU A 7 8.94 -48.89 5.33
N LEU A 8 7.66 -48.51 5.28
CA LEU A 8 7.20 -47.31 4.60
C LEU A 8 7.46 -46.08 5.51
N ALA A 9 8.54 -45.40 5.28
CA ALA A 9 8.84 -44.11 5.96
C ALA A 9 7.94 -43.03 5.39
N MET A 10 6.93 -42.64 6.16
CA MET A 10 6.02 -41.55 5.85
C MET A 10 6.77 -40.23 6.18
N PHE A 11 7.33 -39.56 5.16
CA PHE A 11 7.87 -38.24 5.29
C PHE A 11 6.71 -37.26 5.46
N LEU A 12 6.43 -36.84 6.70
CA LEU A 12 5.57 -35.72 6.99
C LEU A 12 6.37 -34.45 6.65
N THR A 13 6.18 -33.91 5.45
CA THR A 13 6.61 -32.54 5.14
C THR A 13 5.69 -31.60 5.88
N VAL A 14 6.14 -31.07 7.01
CA VAL A 14 5.51 -29.93 7.66
C VAL A 14 5.76 -28.72 6.73
N LEU A 15 4.79 -28.43 5.88
CA LEU A 15 4.72 -27.15 5.18
C LEU A 15 4.47 -26.09 6.27
N GLY A 16 5.55 -25.50 6.75
CA GLY A 16 5.46 -24.29 7.55
C GLY A 16 4.78 -23.23 6.69
N ILE A 17 3.54 -22.88 7.05
CA ILE A 17 2.90 -21.68 6.55
C ILE A 17 3.71 -20.53 7.15
N GLN A 18 4.76 -20.11 6.46
CA GLN A 18 5.35 -18.80 6.73
C GLN A 18 4.26 -17.78 6.33
N ALA A 19 3.83 -16.99 7.30
CA ALA A 19 3.08 -15.78 7.00
C ALA A 19 3.90 -15.02 5.96
N ALA A 20 3.35 -14.80 4.77
CA ALA A 20 4.05 -14.07 3.72
C ALA A 20 4.44 -12.71 4.31
N ASP A 21 5.73 -12.40 4.30
CA ASP A 21 6.20 -11.08 4.73
C ASP A 21 5.48 -10.05 3.85
N ARG A 22 4.79 -9.11 4.51
CA ARG A 22 4.09 -8.04 3.81
C ARG A 22 5.11 -7.21 3.04
N GLN A 23 4.78 -6.86 1.81
CA GLN A 23 5.66 -6.03 1.00
C GLN A 23 5.73 -4.63 1.58
N ASN A 24 6.94 -4.21 1.95
CA ASN A 24 7.25 -2.87 2.42
C ASN A 24 7.94 -2.08 1.30
N ILE A 25 7.58 -0.82 1.16
CA ILE A 25 8.14 0.14 0.20
C ILE A 25 8.72 1.27 1.02
N ARG A 26 10.06 1.32 1.09
CA ARG A 26 10.80 2.32 1.84
C ARG A 26 11.21 3.48 0.94
N ILE A 27 10.90 4.69 1.37
CA ILE A 27 11.25 5.95 0.72
C ILE A 27 12.09 6.75 1.71
N SER A 28 13.40 6.87 1.44
CA SER A 28 14.39 7.36 2.42
C SER A 28 15.10 8.60 1.95
N THR A 29 15.27 9.53 2.89
CA THR A 29 16.27 10.60 2.84
C THR A 29 17.45 10.25 3.77
N ASP A 30 18.34 11.20 4.05
CA ASP A 30 19.42 10.99 5.04
C ASP A 30 18.88 10.86 6.48
N ASN A 31 17.76 11.52 6.82
CA ASN A 31 17.22 11.56 8.18
C ASN A 31 15.76 11.14 8.32
N ILE A 32 15.03 10.96 7.23
CA ILE A 32 13.59 10.67 7.25
C ILE A 32 13.30 9.41 6.47
N ASP A 33 12.43 8.56 7.00
CA ASP A 33 11.81 7.46 6.29
C ASP A 33 10.30 7.62 6.22
N LEU A 34 9.76 7.40 5.04
CA LEU A 34 8.37 7.05 4.79
C LEU A 34 8.32 5.58 4.40
N VAL A 35 7.52 4.79 5.11
CA VAL A 35 7.32 3.37 4.79
C VAL A 35 5.86 3.14 4.44
N LEU A 36 5.65 2.63 3.25
CA LEU A 36 4.36 2.14 2.78
C LEU A 36 4.36 0.60 2.86
N GLN A 37 3.22 0.03 3.18
CA GLN A 37 3.05 -1.42 3.28
C GLN A 37 1.82 -1.87 2.49
N VAL A 38 1.96 -2.95 1.74
CA VAL A 38 0.84 -3.61 1.08
C VAL A 38 0.15 -4.51 2.11
N GLY A 39 -1.12 -4.24 2.37
CA GLY A 39 -1.93 -5.04 3.27
C GLY A 39 -2.36 -6.38 2.67
N ASP A 40 -2.89 -7.29 3.51
CA ASP A 40 -3.39 -8.59 3.08
C ASP A 40 -4.59 -8.47 2.11
N ASN A 41 -5.26 -7.31 2.13
CA ASN A 41 -6.33 -6.94 1.21
C ASN A 41 -5.82 -6.24 -0.07
N HIS A 42 -4.52 -6.28 -0.33
CA HIS A 42 -3.85 -5.64 -1.46
C HIS A 42 -4.00 -4.11 -1.54
N ARG A 43 -4.46 -3.45 -0.48
CA ARG A 43 -4.48 -1.98 -0.40
C ARG A 43 -3.15 -1.47 0.16
N LEU A 44 -2.83 -0.21 -0.15
CA LEU A 44 -1.57 0.41 0.24
C LEU A 44 -1.76 1.28 1.47
N TYR A 45 -0.93 1.09 2.50
CA TYR A 45 -1.00 1.82 3.78
C TYR A 45 0.29 2.55 4.08
N GLN A 46 0.19 3.75 4.67
CA GLN A 46 1.33 4.38 5.33
C GLN A 46 1.47 3.79 6.73
N VAL A 47 2.56 3.10 6.99
CA VAL A 47 2.83 2.45 8.28
C VAL A 47 3.85 3.20 9.12
N TYR A 48 4.66 4.05 8.50
CA TYR A 48 5.63 4.89 9.19
C TYR A 48 5.93 6.18 8.43
N LEU A 49 6.09 7.26 9.16
CA LEU A 49 6.71 8.50 8.71
C LEU A 49 7.41 9.15 9.90
N GLY A 50 8.72 9.24 9.85
CA GLY A 50 9.52 9.75 10.96
C GLY A 50 11.01 9.68 10.70
N ASN A 51 11.79 9.66 11.79
CA ASN A 51 13.24 9.56 11.72
C ASN A 51 13.68 8.30 10.98
N LYS A 52 14.83 8.38 10.33
CA LYS A 52 15.40 7.24 9.59
C LYS A 52 15.53 6.01 10.48
N LEU A 53 15.00 4.89 10.01
CA LEU A 53 15.07 3.59 10.66
C LEU A 53 16.46 2.98 10.48
N ALA A 54 16.97 2.34 11.51
CA ALA A 54 18.31 1.76 11.51
C ALA A 54 18.42 0.59 10.53
N THR A 55 17.39 -0.25 10.45
CA THR A 55 17.38 -1.46 9.62
C THR A 55 15.96 -1.74 9.08
N ASP A 56 15.87 -2.56 8.03
CA ASP A 56 14.60 -3.06 7.52
C ASP A 56 13.94 -4.09 8.48
N ALA A 57 14.71 -4.64 9.43
CA ALA A 57 14.15 -5.49 10.49
C ALA A 57 13.11 -4.74 11.36
N ASP A 58 13.23 -3.41 11.43
CA ASP A 58 12.26 -2.55 12.14
C ASP A 58 10.86 -2.62 11.52
N PHE A 59 10.75 -3.01 10.24
CA PHE A 59 9.45 -3.16 9.56
C PHE A 59 8.57 -4.24 10.17
N SER A 60 9.15 -5.24 10.85
CA SER A 60 8.39 -6.28 11.54
C SER A 60 7.48 -5.72 12.64
N HIS A 61 7.83 -4.55 13.20
CA HIS A 61 7.03 -3.86 14.22
C HIS A 61 5.79 -3.17 13.63
N PHE A 62 5.75 -2.96 12.30
CA PHE A 62 4.62 -2.35 11.61
C PHE A 62 3.58 -3.36 11.10
N ASN A 63 3.70 -4.63 11.49
CA ASN A 63 2.72 -5.65 11.13
C ASN A 63 1.39 -5.42 11.85
N TRP A 64 0.62 -4.46 11.34
CA TRP A 64 -0.73 -4.18 11.80
C TRP A 64 -1.63 -5.33 11.39
N LYS A 65 -2.26 -5.97 12.35
CA LYS A 65 -3.35 -6.91 12.05
C LYS A 65 -4.55 -6.07 11.64
N ILE A 66 -4.86 -6.09 10.35
CA ILE A 66 -6.13 -5.57 9.84
C ILE A 66 -7.21 -6.48 10.45
N LYS A 67 -7.88 -5.99 11.49
CA LYS A 67 -9.04 -6.69 12.05
C LYS A 67 -10.29 -6.00 11.51
N PRO A 68 -11.31 -6.77 11.09
CA PRO A 68 -12.62 -6.19 10.85
C PRO A 68 -13.03 -5.39 12.10
N GLY A 69 -13.43 -4.14 11.93
CA GLY A 69 -14.01 -3.37 12.99
C GLY A 69 -15.35 -4.00 13.44
N SER A 70 -15.77 -3.74 14.65
CA SER A 70 -17.09 -4.17 15.15
C SER A 70 -18.26 -3.57 14.36
N ASP A 71 -17.97 -2.56 13.56
CA ASP A 71 -18.87 -1.83 12.66
C ASP A 71 -18.82 -2.35 11.21
N GLY A 72 -18.06 -3.44 10.95
CA GLY A 72 -17.87 -4.00 9.60
C GLY A 72 -16.77 -3.30 8.79
N SER A 73 -16.11 -2.29 9.33
CA SER A 73 -14.99 -1.63 8.63
C SER A 73 -13.78 -2.55 8.56
N TYR A 74 -13.14 -2.59 7.41
CA TYR A 74 -11.89 -3.31 7.17
C TYR A 74 -10.76 -2.29 7.05
N GLY A 75 -9.78 -2.38 7.91
CA GLY A 75 -8.57 -1.62 7.72
C GLY A 75 -8.03 -0.94 8.96
N ILE A 76 -6.88 -0.33 8.77
CA ILE A 76 -6.26 0.57 9.73
C ILE A 76 -6.90 1.92 9.46
N ARG A 77 -7.85 2.32 10.30
CA ARG A 77 -8.58 3.58 10.14
C ARG A 77 -7.60 4.72 9.85
N GLY A 78 -7.77 5.35 8.69
CA GLY A 78 -7.09 6.58 8.33
C GLY A 78 -5.60 6.44 7.98
N LEU A 79 -5.11 5.26 7.63
CA LEU A 79 -3.70 5.06 7.24
C LEU A 79 -3.52 4.63 5.78
N GLU A 80 -4.59 4.53 4.99
CA GLU A 80 -4.46 4.22 3.58
C GLU A 80 -3.71 5.34 2.84
N ALA A 81 -2.67 4.98 2.11
CA ALA A 81 -1.77 5.94 1.49
C ALA A 81 -2.44 6.81 0.40
N TYR A 82 -3.49 6.29 -0.23
CA TYR A 82 -4.28 7.02 -1.23
C TYR A 82 -5.73 6.51 -1.27
N PRO A 83 -6.57 6.88 -0.30
CA PRO A 83 -7.95 6.39 -0.21
C PRO A 83 -8.83 6.93 -1.33
N GLY A 84 -9.62 6.05 -1.94
CA GLY A 84 -10.74 6.41 -2.83
C GLY A 84 -12.01 6.77 -2.04
N SER A 85 -12.94 7.47 -2.67
CA SER A 85 -14.26 7.76 -2.10
C SER A 85 -15.15 6.51 -2.06
N GLY A 86 -16.13 6.51 -1.14
CA GLY A 86 -17.10 5.42 -1.01
C GLY A 86 -16.56 4.16 -0.36
N GLY A 87 -15.31 4.19 0.09
CA GLY A 87 -14.71 3.16 0.90
C GLY A 87 -15.26 3.13 2.33
N GLU A 88 -14.74 2.21 3.12
CA GLU A 88 -15.19 1.97 4.50
C GLU A 88 -14.74 3.05 5.48
N ASP A 89 -13.81 3.93 5.07
CA ASP A 89 -13.28 4.99 5.90
C ASP A 89 -14.08 6.29 5.71
N PHE A 90 -14.52 6.88 6.82
CA PHE A 90 -15.16 8.19 6.85
C PHE A 90 -14.17 9.37 6.76
N PHE A 91 -12.93 9.08 6.40
CA PHE A 91 -11.92 10.11 6.19
C PHE A 91 -12.06 10.78 4.83
N GLU A 92 -11.46 11.94 4.71
CA GLU A 92 -11.43 12.67 3.46
C GLU A 92 -10.65 11.89 2.39
N PRO A 93 -11.27 11.51 1.24
CA PRO A 93 -10.60 10.72 0.24
C PRO A 93 -9.51 11.52 -0.49
N ALA A 94 -8.45 10.82 -0.92
CA ALA A 94 -7.47 11.37 -1.84
C ALA A 94 -8.03 11.52 -3.26
N LEU A 95 -8.93 10.61 -3.63
CA LEU A 95 -9.57 10.57 -4.94
C LEU A 95 -11.09 10.41 -4.77
N ALA A 96 -11.86 11.29 -5.41
CA ALA A 96 -13.30 11.18 -5.49
C ALA A 96 -13.75 11.32 -6.94
N ILE A 97 -14.34 10.25 -7.48
CA ILE A 97 -14.83 10.14 -8.85
C ILE A 97 -16.30 9.75 -8.81
N THR A 98 -17.11 10.36 -9.69
CA THR A 98 -18.37 9.77 -10.12
C THR A 98 -18.11 9.02 -11.42
N HIS A 99 -18.24 7.70 -11.39
CA HIS A 99 -18.05 6.83 -12.54
C HIS A 99 -19.16 7.02 -13.59
N ALA A 100 -18.94 6.50 -14.78
CA ALA A 100 -19.84 6.69 -15.93
C ALA A 100 -21.25 6.11 -15.72
N ASP A 101 -21.44 5.21 -14.78
CA ASP A 101 -22.72 4.63 -14.38
C ASP A 101 -23.37 5.36 -13.19
N GLY A 102 -22.72 6.38 -12.64
CA GLY A 102 -23.19 7.15 -11.48
C GLY A 102 -22.71 6.64 -10.13
N ASN A 103 -21.94 5.56 -10.06
CA ASN A 103 -21.35 5.07 -8.82
C ASN A 103 -20.27 6.05 -8.31
N LEU A 104 -20.15 6.16 -6.99
CA LEU A 104 -19.19 7.04 -6.30
C LEU A 104 -18.05 6.30 -5.61
N SER A 105 -18.07 4.96 -5.64
CA SER A 105 -17.09 4.15 -4.91
C SER A 105 -15.90 3.82 -5.81
N THR A 106 -14.71 4.08 -5.30
CA THR A 106 -13.42 3.79 -5.95
C THR A 106 -12.54 3.03 -4.95
N TYR A 107 -12.13 1.82 -5.32
CA TYR A 107 -11.27 0.95 -4.50
C TYR A 107 -9.95 0.72 -5.20
N LEU A 108 -8.88 1.32 -4.69
CA LEU A 108 -7.56 1.25 -5.29
C LEU A 108 -6.72 0.13 -4.69
N TYR A 109 -6.33 -0.83 -5.52
CA TYR A 109 -5.50 -1.97 -5.15
C TYR A 109 -4.09 -1.84 -5.72
N TYR A 110 -3.11 -2.23 -4.94
CA TYR A 110 -1.71 -2.23 -5.33
C TYR A 110 -1.44 -3.15 -6.52
N GLN A 111 -0.78 -2.61 -7.54
CA GLN A 111 -0.42 -3.33 -8.77
C GLN A 111 1.09 -3.55 -8.90
N GLY A 112 1.90 -2.77 -8.20
CA GLY A 112 3.34 -2.88 -8.24
C GLY A 112 4.04 -1.58 -7.90
N SER A 113 5.35 -1.68 -7.65
CA SER A 113 6.21 -0.53 -7.42
C SER A 113 7.59 -0.71 -8.02
N GLU A 114 8.24 0.39 -8.32
CA GLU A 114 9.62 0.43 -8.77
C GLU A 114 10.36 1.63 -8.21
N GLN A 115 11.67 1.54 -8.16
CA GLN A 115 12.54 2.65 -7.78
C GLN A 115 13.56 2.92 -8.89
N LYS A 116 13.81 4.19 -9.16
CA LYS A 116 14.82 4.62 -10.12
C LYS A 116 15.59 5.82 -9.61
N ALA A 117 16.87 5.88 -9.95
CA ALA A 117 17.69 7.05 -9.67
C ALA A 117 17.23 8.24 -10.53
N VAL A 118 17.13 9.41 -9.91
CA VAL A 118 16.87 10.68 -10.58
C VAL A 118 17.92 11.72 -10.17
N LYS A 119 17.95 12.87 -10.82
CA LYS A 119 18.92 13.91 -10.46
C LYS A 119 18.72 14.35 -9.00
N GLY A 120 19.69 14.06 -8.15
CA GLY A 120 19.73 14.45 -6.75
C GLY A 120 18.93 13.55 -5.80
N GLY A 121 18.33 12.45 -6.25
CA GLY A 121 17.54 11.59 -5.39
C GLY A 121 17.14 10.26 -6.01
N THR A 122 16.16 9.63 -5.37
CA THR A 122 15.55 8.38 -5.82
C THR A 122 14.04 8.59 -5.95
N GLU A 123 13.48 8.25 -7.09
CA GLU A 123 12.04 8.21 -7.31
C GLU A 123 11.50 6.81 -7.04
N THR A 124 10.50 6.74 -6.17
CA THR A 124 9.67 5.55 -5.97
C THR A 124 8.34 5.79 -6.66
N ILE A 125 7.95 4.85 -7.52
CA ILE A 125 6.70 4.88 -8.27
C ILE A 125 5.86 3.71 -7.77
N VAL A 126 4.60 3.98 -7.38
CA VAL A 126 3.65 2.96 -6.94
C VAL A 126 2.40 3.05 -7.81
N ARG A 127 1.99 1.91 -8.37
CA ARG A 127 0.81 1.82 -9.23
C ARG A 127 -0.34 1.21 -8.47
N LEU A 128 -1.49 1.84 -8.54
CA LEU A 128 -2.75 1.40 -7.99
C LEU A 128 -3.79 1.34 -9.11
N ALA A 129 -4.74 0.43 -9.01
CA ALA A 129 -5.87 0.35 -9.95
C ALA A 129 -7.15 -0.05 -9.22
N ASP A 130 -8.28 0.43 -9.72
CA ASP A 130 -9.59 -0.04 -9.31
C ASP A 130 -9.87 -1.41 -9.96
N ASP A 131 -10.57 -2.31 -9.27
CA ASP A 131 -10.87 -3.66 -9.77
C ASP A 131 -12.19 -3.74 -10.56
N GLN A 132 -13.04 -2.73 -10.46
CA GLN A 132 -14.34 -2.66 -11.13
C GLN A 132 -14.36 -1.65 -12.27
N TYR A 133 -13.63 -0.55 -12.09
CA TYR A 133 -13.54 0.54 -13.05
C TYR A 133 -12.13 0.61 -13.65
N ALA A 134 -12.05 1.11 -14.88
CA ALA A 134 -10.77 1.22 -15.56
C ALA A 134 -10.00 2.49 -15.11
N ASP A 135 -9.89 2.68 -13.80
CA ASP A 135 -9.18 3.79 -13.18
C ASP A 135 -7.83 3.32 -12.66
N GLU A 136 -6.79 4.06 -13.00
CA GLU A 136 -5.42 3.83 -12.58
C GLU A 136 -4.87 5.08 -11.88
N VAL A 137 -4.15 4.88 -10.78
CA VAL A 137 -3.44 5.94 -10.08
C VAL A 137 -1.98 5.55 -9.95
N THR A 138 -1.09 6.44 -10.37
CA THR A 138 0.34 6.31 -10.16
C THR A 138 0.80 7.34 -9.13
N LEU A 139 1.33 6.86 -8.02
CA LEU A 139 1.89 7.69 -6.97
C LEU A 139 3.40 7.81 -7.16
N HIS A 140 3.90 9.02 -7.10
CA HIS A 140 5.30 9.33 -7.24
C HIS A 140 5.84 9.95 -5.96
N TYR A 141 6.99 9.44 -5.51
CA TYR A 141 7.72 9.94 -4.35
C TYR A 141 9.19 10.12 -4.73
N VAL A 142 9.67 11.36 -4.80
CA VAL A 142 11.09 11.62 -5.01
C VAL A 142 11.73 12.01 -3.69
N ALA A 143 12.58 11.13 -3.17
CA ALA A 143 13.37 11.40 -1.99
C ALA A 143 14.69 12.08 -2.37
N TYR A 144 14.85 13.33 -1.95
CA TYR A 144 16.10 14.08 -2.05
C TYR A 144 16.88 13.88 -0.75
N ALA A 145 17.89 13.01 -0.81
CA ALA A 145 18.55 12.47 0.38
C ALA A 145 19.13 13.58 1.27
N LYS A 146 19.94 14.47 0.68
CA LYS A 146 20.67 15.51 1.41
C LYS A 146 19.78 16.65 1.92
N GLU A 147 18.75 16.98 1.14
CA GLU A 147 17.80 18.04 1.47
C GLU A 147 16.77 17.61 2.50
N ASN A 148 16.65 16.29 2.77
CA ASN A 148 15.61 15.72 3.63
C ASN A 148 14.20 16.05 3.19
N VAL A 149 13.97 16.05 1.89
CA VAL A 149 12.67 16.37 1.28
C VAL A 149 12.16 15.16 0.51
N ILE A 150 10.88 14.85 0.69
CA ILE A 150 10.14 13.92 -0.14
C ILE A 150 9.13 14.73 -0.95
N LYS A 151 9.35 14.84 -2.26
CA LYS A 151 8.40 15.45 -3.18
C LYS A 151 7.42 14.39 -3.66
N THR A 152 6.12 14.74 -3.69
CA THR A 152 5.08 13.82 -4.15
C THR A 152 4.16 14.43 -5.19
N TRP A 153 3.66 13.59 -6.08
CA TRP A 153 2.52 13.88 -6.95
C TRP A 153 1.82 12.58 -7.33
N SER A 154 0.61 12.69 -7.86
CA SER A 154 -0.16 11.58 -8.39
C SER A 154 -0.51 11.82 -9.86
N GLU A 155 -0.56 10.74 -10.63
CA GLU A 155 -1.11 10.71 -11.98
C GLU A 155 -2.38 9.85 -11.94
N ILE A 156 -3.49 10.38 -12.47
CA ILE A 156 -4.78 9.71 -12.50
C ILE A 156 -5.16 9.51 -13.95
N CYS A 157 -5.48 8.27 -14.31
CA CYS A 157 -5.89 7.90 -15.65
C CYS A 157 -7.18 7.09 -15.56
N HIS A 158 -8.22 7.51 -16.24
CA HIS A 158 -9.43 6.71 -16.42
C HIS A 158 -9.53 6.25 -17.88
N LYS A 159 -10.03 5.01 -18.08
CA LYS A 159 -10.24 4.41 -19.40
C LYS A 159 -11.68 3.97 -19.60
N GLU A 160 -12.60 4.50 -18.82
CA GLU A 160 -14.01 4.27 -19.01
C GLU A 160 -14.49 4.83 -20.35
N LYS A 161 -15.45 4.14 -20.98
CA LYS A 161 -15.95 4.51 -22.33
C LYS A 161 -16.75 5.81 -22.36
N LYS A 162 -17.29 6.23 -21.22
CA LYS A 162 -18.05 7.48 -21.06
C LYS A 162 -17.31 8.40 -20.11
N SER A 163 -17.70 9.67 -20.08
CA SER A 163 -17.13 10.66 -19.19
C SER A 163 -17.40 10.34 -17.72
N VAL A 164 -16.42 10.59 -16.88
CA VAL A 164 -16.48 10.55 -15.42
C VAL A 164 -16.41 11.98 -14.88
N THR A 165 -16.80 12.17 -13.63
CA THR A 165 -16.62 13.47 -12.95
C THR A 165 -15.60 13.31 -11.85
N LEU A 166 -14.48 14.02 -11.96
CA LEU A 166 -13.45 14.09 -10.93
C LEU A 166 -13.78 15.24 -9.97
N TRP A 167 -14.20 14.90 -8.74
CA TRP A 167 -14.54 15.85 -7.69
C TRP A 167 -13.36 16.32 -6.87
N ARG A 168 -12.45 15.38 -6.63
CA ARG A 168 -11.27 15.60 -5.78
C ARG A 168 -10.11 14.74 -6.24
N TYR A 169 -8.92 15.32 -6.11
CA TYR A 169 -7.66 14.59 -6.20
C TYR A 169 -6.62 15.26 -5.29
N ALA A 170 -5.73 14.45 -4.74
CA ALA A 170 -4.62 14.92 -3.91
C ALA A 170 -3.29 14.50 -4.52
N SER A 171 -2.24 15.31 -4.33
CA SER A 171 -0.86 14.93 -4.70
C SER A 171 -0.27 13.87 -3.76
N GLY A 172 -0.87 13.70 -2.59
CA GLY A 172 -0.51 12.71 -1.57
C GLY A 172 -1.28 12.96 -0.29
N ILE A 173 -1.40 11.92 0.54
CA ILE A 173 -1.93 12.01 1.90
C ILE A 173 -0.86 11.50 2.84
N PHE A 174 -0.68 12.20 3.97
CA PHE A 174 0.29 11.83 4.99
C PHE A 174 -0.34 11.86 6.36
N TYR A 175 -0.01 10.85 7.16
CA TYR A 175 -0.46 10.72 8.53
C TYR A 175 0.72 10.96 9.46
N PHE A 176 0.52 11.86 10.42
CA PHE A 176 1.51 12.21 11.42
C PHE A 176 0.99 11.77 12.78
N ASN A 177 1.75 10.95 13.49
CA ASN A 177 1.48 10.67 14.89
C ASN A 177 1.91 11.88 15.70
N ALA A 178 0.95 12.61 16.25
CA ALA A 178 1.24 13.59 17.27
C ALA A 178 1.33 12.86 18.62
N ASP A 179 2.53 12.75 19.18
CA ASP A 179 2.69 12.37 20.57
C ASP A 179 1.96 13.43 21.43
N LYS A 180 1.01 12.94 22.27
CA LYS A 180 0.28 13.76 23.23
C LYS A 180 1.13 14.02 24.45
#